data_fe55312aa49eb4414e2ad22ffd40fea0
#
_entry.id   fe55312aa49eb4414e2ad22ffd40fea0
#
_cell.length_a   1.000
_cell.length_b   1.000
_cell.length_c   1.000
_cell.angle_alpha   90.00
_cell.angle_beta   90.00
_cell.angle_gamma   90.00
#
_symmetry.space_group_name_H-M   'P 1'
#
loop_
_entity.id
_entity.type
_entity.pdbx_description
1 polymer ?
#
loop_
_entity_poly.entity_id
_entity_poly.type
_entity_poly.pdbx_seq_one_letter_code
_entity_poly.pdbx_strand_id
1 'polypeptide(L)'
;RFGLKEAQVAPGQQSGSNAEARRAVGIVAAGFLARIALANQPITVGLGWGRTLGHMADNLVGVTNPNITFVSLMGLLNRADPTQPVDVCVRLAALTSGKANLLPAPFVVDDKDACDIILNQRLVKETLETARSADYAVTSVGECRDGAVLFESGLFTDQQIEQLRDNKVVADCCGVFFTADGDVADIPLNGCTPCAKPNQMPNTDMTLLAGGVSKSIATLAVLRANFADRLFVDEDLAHKLLEDS
;
A
#
# COMPACT_ATOMS: atom_id res chain seq x y z
N ARG A 1 4.13 3.16 21.02
CA ARG A 1 5.41 2.50 20.69
C ARG A 1 5.98 2.94 19.34
N PHE A 2 5.14 3.15 18.32
CA PHE A 2 5.56 3.40 16.94
C PHE A 2 5.39 4.86 16.47
N GLY A 3 5.13 5.80 17.36
CA GLY A 3 4.99 7.23 17.03
C GLY A 3 3.79 7.57 16.11
N LEU A 4 2.81 6.67 16.00
CA LEU A 4 1.64 6.86 15.15
C LEU A 4 0.79 8.06 15.60
N LYS A 5 0.30 8.84 14.64
CA LYS A 5 -0.71 9.91 14.86
C LYS A 5 -2.08 9.32 15.22
N GLU A 6 -2.41 8.16 14.67
CA GLU A 6 -3.70 7.50 14.86
C GLU A 6 -3.57 5.98 14.65
N ALA A 7 -4.26 5.21 15.48
CA ALA A 7 -4.48 3.79 15.25
C ALA A 7 -5.98 3.49 15.34
N GLN A 8 -6.52 2.79 14.36
CA GLN A 8 -7.91 2.31 14.38
C GLN A 8 -7.94 0.80 14.33
N VAL A 9 -8.74 0.22 15.24
CA VAL A 9 -8.92 -1.22 15.34
C VAL A 9 -10.33 -1.55 14.85
N ALA A 10 -10.42 -2.29 13.76
CA ALA A 10 -11.69 -2.83 13.29
C ALA A 10 -12.13 -3.97 14.23
N PRO A 11 -13.42 -4.04 14.59
CA PRO A 11 -13.91 -5.12 15.46
C PRO A 11 -13.58 -6.49 14.87
N GLY A 12 -12.97 -7.36 15.69
CA GLY A 12 -12.67 -8.75 15.36
C GLY A 12 -13.93 -9.61 15.38
N GLN A 13 -13.93 -10.67 14.59
CA GLN A 13 -14.84 -11.80 14.80
C GLN A 13 -14.00 -12.93 15.38
N GLN A 14 -14.36 -13.46 16.54
CA GLN A 14 -13.63 -14.45 17.35
C GLN A 14 -13.16 -15.74 16.62
N SER A 15 -13.35 -15.83 15.33
CA SER A 15 -12.89 -16.92 14.46
C SER A 15 -12.78 -16.46 13.00
N GLY A 16 -12.56 -15.16 12.79
CA GLY A 16 -12.60 -14.56 11.47
C GLY A 16 -11.42 -15.02 10.60
N SER A 17 -11.71 -15.27 9.33
CA SER A 17 -10.67 -15.53 8.34
C SER A 17 -9.89 -14.24 8.03
N ASN A 18 -8.65 -14.38 7.53
CA ASN A 18 -7.89 -13.23 7.02
C ASN A 18 -8.66 -12.41 5.94
N ALA A 19 -9.66 -13.00 5.29
CA ALA A 19 -10.51 -12.31 4.32
C ALA A 19 -11.50 -11.38 5.03
N GLU A 20 -12.13 -11.83 6.10
CA GLU A 20 -13.04 -11.03 6.93
C GLU A 20 -12.31 -9.91 7.65
N ALA A 21 -11.12 -10.18 8.20
CA ALA A 21 -10.24 -9.17 8.79
C ALA A 21 -9.93 -8.05 7.77
N ARG A 22 -9.52 -8.39 6.55
CA ARG A 22 -9.29 -7.40 5.49
C ARG A 22 -10.52 -6.58 5.14
N ARG A 23 -11.69 -7.23 5.10
CA ARG A 23 -12.96 -6.53 4.85
C ARG A 23 -13.29 -5.55 5.97
N ALA A 24 -13.15 -5.96 7.22
CA ALA A 24 -13.40 -5.09 8.37
C ALA A 24 -12.48 -3.86 8.38
N VAL A 25 -11.19 -4.05 8.14
CA VAL A 25 -10.22 -2.95 8.00
C VAL A 25 -10.57 -2.05 6.81
N GLY A 26 -11.00 -2.63 5.68
CA GLY A 26 -11.44 -1.88 4.49
C GLY A 26 -12.64 -0.97 4.79
N ILE A 27 -13.60 -1.43 5.59
CA ILE A 27 -14.76 -0.62 6.02
C ILE A 27 -14.30 0.58 6.87
N VAL A 28 -13.40 0.36 7.82
CA VAL A 28 -12.82 1.44 8.64
C VAL A 28 -12.07 2.44 7.77
N ALA A 29 -11.28 1.96 6.81
CA ALA A 29 -10.55 2.79 5.87
C ALA A 29 -11.48 3.61 4.95
N ALA A 30 -12.64 3.05 4.53
CA ALA A 30 -13.65 3.78 3.78
C ALA A 30 -14.22 4.96 4.58
N GLY A 31 -14.48 4.76 5.88
CA GLY A 31 -14.92 5.83 6.79
C GLY A 31 -13.88 6.95 6.93
N PHE A 32 -12.60 6.60 7.00
CA PHE A 32 -11.50 7.58 7.00
C PHE A 32 -11.45 8.35 5.68
N LEU A 33 -11.49 7.67 4.53
CA LEU A 33 -11.49 8.30 3.22
C LEU A 33 -12.70 9.20 3.02
N ALA A 34 -13.89 8.78 3.46
CA ALA A 34 -15.09 9.61 3.43
C ALA A 34 -14.91 10.91 4.22
N ARG A 35 -14.33 10.83 5.41
CA ARG A 35 -14.07 11.97 6.28
C ARG A 35 -13.16 13.01 5.62
N ILE A 36 -12.05 12.59 5.02
CA ILE A 36 -11.13 13.53 4.34
C ILE A 36 -11.74 14.08 3.04
N ALA A 37 -12.48 13.28 2.29
CA ALA A 37 -13.10 13.70 1.04
C ALA A 37 -14.27 14.69 1.25
N LEU A 38 -14.99 14.60 2.37
CA LEU A 38 -16.09 15.52 2.73
C LEU A 38 -15.61 16.96 3.01
N ALA A 39 -14.33 17.17 3.25
CA ALA A 39 -13.76 18.52 3.39
C ALA A 39 -13.93 19.37 2.13
N ASN A 40 -14.30 18.77 1.00
CA ASN A 40 -14.59 19.41 -0.30
C ASN A 40 -13.52 20.41 -0.78
N GLN A 41 -12.27 20.18 -0.34
CA GLN A 41 -11.09 20.93 -0.78
C GLN A 41 -10.35 20.13 -1.85
N PRO A 42 -9.49 20.76 -2.65
CA PRO A 42 -8.54 20.03 -3.47
C PRO A 42 -7.67 19.15 -2.56
N ILE A 43 -7.70 17.84 -2.80
CA ILE A 43 -6.95 16.83 -2.04
C ILE A 43 -6.37 15.82 -3.01
N THR A 44 -5.12 15.46 -2.82
CA THR A 44 -4.47 14.35 -3.53
C THR A 44 -4.28 13.18 -2.57
N VAL A 45 -4.76 12.00 -2.98
CA VAL A 45 -4.66 10.75 -2.21
C VAL A 45 -3.87 9.73 -3.02
N GLY A 46 -2.68 9.40 -2.53
CA GLY A 46 -1.85 8.32 -3.05
C GLY A 46 -2.42 6.96 -2.67
N LEU A 47 -2.49 6.03 -3.61
CA LEU A 47 -3.03 4.70 -3.38
C LEU A 47 -2.00 3.62 -3.73
N GLY A 48 -1.72 2.76 -2.76
CA GLY A 48 -1.04 1.50 -2.96
C GLY A 48 -1.98 0.45 -3.54
N TRP A 49 -1.64 -0.81 -3.36
CA TRP A 49 -2.43 -1.95 -3.83
C TRP A 49 -2.76 -2.90 -2.69
N GLY A 50 -3.73 -3.77 -2.94
CA GLY A 50 -4.07 -4.85 -2.04
C GLY A 50 -5.57 -5.02 -1.83
N ARG A 51 -5.93 -6.23 -1.42
CA ARG A 51 -7.33 -6.63 -1.20
C ARG A 51 -8.04 -5.75 -0.16
N THR A 52 -7.33 -5.25 0.84
CA THR A 52 -7.90 -4.34 1.86
C THR A 52 -8.30 -3.00 1.25
N LEU A 53 -7.50 -2.47 0.31
CA LEU A 53 -7.85 -1.25 -0.44
C LEU A 53 -9.04 -1.50 -1.38
N GLY A 54 -9.12 -2.68 -1.99
CA GLY A 54 -10.30 -3.08 -2.75
C GLY A 54 -11.57 -3.01 -1.89
N HIS A 55 -11.53 -3.57 -0.67
CA HIS A 55 -12.65 -3.47 0.28
C HIS A 55 -12.94 -2.04 0.73
N MET A 56 -11.92 -1.18 0.86
CA MET A 56 -12.12 0.26 1.11
C MET A 56 -12.94 0.89 -0.02
N ALA A 57 -12.60 0.62 -1.27
CA ALA A 57 -13.35 1.15 -2.41
C ALA A 57 -14.78 0.58 -2.50
N ASP A 58 -14.98 -0.71 -2.18
CA ASP A 58 -16.30 -1.35 -2.16
C ASP A 58 -17.25 -0.74 -1.12
N ASN A 59 -16.71 -0.18 -0.04
CA ASN A 59 -17.49 0.34 1.08
C ASN A 59 -17.54 1.89 1.14
N LEU A 60 -16.94 2.59 0.18
CA LEU A 60 -17.07 4.04 0.08
C LEU A 60 -18.44 4.40 -0.52
N VAL A 61 -19.30 5.02 0.28
CA VAL A 61 -20.65 5.41 -0.14
C VAL A 61 -20.94 6.86 0.24
N GLY A 62 -21.80 7.51 -0.56
CA GLY A 62 -22.36 8.83 -0.21
C GLY A 62 -21.34 9.98 -0.21
N VAL A 63 -20.22 9.85 -0.91
CA VAL A 63 -19.17 10.87 -0.98
C VAL A 63 -19.06 11.41 -2.40
N THR A 64 -19.12 12.72 -2.54
CA THR A 64 -18.87 13.42 -3.80
C THR A 64 -17.86 14.53 -3.53
N ASN A 65 -16.72 14.49 -4.24
CA ASN A 65 -15.71 15.54 -4.20
C ASN A 65 -15.01 15.61 -5.58
N PRO A 66 -15.45 16.49 -6.49
CA PRO A 66 -14.83 16.61 -7.83
C PRO A 66 -13.41 17.18 -7.79
N ASN A 67 -12.97 17.70 -6.64
CA ASN A 67 -11.63 18.28 -6.44
C ASN A 67 -10.63 17.26 -5.87
N ILE A 68 -11.04 16.00 -5.59
CA ILE A 68 -10.14 14.95 -5.14
C ILE A 68 -9.41 14.32 -6.34
N THR A 69 -8.12 14.09 -6.17
CA THR A 69 -7.31 13.35 -7.13
C THR A 69 -6.75 12.09 -6.46
N PHE A 70 -7.03 10.95 -7.02
CA PHE A 70 -6.40 9.68 -6.62
C PHE A 70 -5.21 9.43 -7.54
N VAL A 71 -4.06 9.09 -6.96
CA VAL A 71 -2.85 8.79 -7.72
C VAL A 71 -2.27 7.45 -7.31
N SER A 72 -1.89 6.60 -8.27
CA SER A 72 -1.23 5.35 -7.94
C SER A 72 0.21 5.58 -7.46
N LEU A 73 0.58 4.99 -6.32
CA LEU A 73 1.92 5.09 -5.73
C LEU A 73 2.95 4.18 -6.41
N MET A 74 2.49 3.18 -7.14
CA MET A 74 3.33 2.15 -7.75
C MET A 74 2.78 1.71 -9.09
N GLY A 75 3.63 1.03 -9.86
CA GLY A 75 3.31 0.51 -11.17
C GLY A 75 2.29 -0.62 -11.15
N LEU A 76 1.92 -1.08 -12.34
CA LEU A 76 0.88 -2.08 -12.59
C LEU A 76 1.37 -3.51 -12.37
N LEU A 77 0.49 -4.35 -11.84
CA LEU A 77 0.66 -5.80 -11.88
C LEU A 77 0.17 -6.35 -13.23
N ASN A 78 0.81 -7.41 -13.71
CA ASN A 78 0.54 -8.00 -15.04
C ASN A 78 -0.76 -8.83 -15.12
N ARG A 79 -1.64 -8.78 -14.13
CA ARG A 79 -2.89 -9.55 -14.13
C ARG A 79 -4.08 -8.64 -13.84
N ALA A 80 -5.19 -8.89 -14.53
CA ALA A 80 -6.45 -8.26 -14.18
C ALA A 80 -6.89 -8.74 -12.80
N ASP A 81 -6.73 -7.88 -11.81
CA ASP A 81 -7.12 -8.12 -10.42
C ASP A 81 -7.78 -6.83 -9.90
N PRO A 82 -9.02 -6.90 -9.40
CA PRO A 82 -9.75 -5.73 -8.91
C PRO A 82 -9.11 -5.05 -7.69
N THR A 83 -8.01 -5.60 -7.20
CA THR A 83 -7.23 -5.04 -6.09
C THR A 83 -6.00 -4.25 -6.53
N GLN A 84 -5.79 -4.08 -7.84
CA GLN A 84 -4.69 -3.28 -8.38
C GLN A 84 -4.86 -1.79 -8.06
N PRO A 85 -3.75 -1.03 -7.95
CA PRO A 85 -3.80 0.42 -7.72
C PRO A 85 -4.64 1.15 -8.76
N VAL A 86 -4.54 0.73 -10.03
CA VAL A 86 -5.32 1.31 -11.14
C VAL A 86 -6.81 1.13 -10.92
N ASP A 87 -7.24 -0.09 -10.61
CA ASP A 87 -8.66 -0.36 -10.40
C ASP A 87 -9.20 0.40 -9.20
N VAL A 88 -8.44 0.45 -8.09
CA VAL A 88 -8.83 1.19 -6.89
C VAL A 88 -8.89 2.69 -7.17
N CYS A 89 -7.89 3.27 -7.85
CA CYS A 89 -7.88 4.69 -8.23
C CYS A 89 -9.08 5.06 -9.12
N VAL A 90 -9.33 4.28 -10.17
CA VAL A 90 -10.42 4.55 -11.13
C VAL A 90 -11.78 4.42 -10.45
N ARG A 91 -11.97 3.40 -9.63
CA ARG A 91 -13.24 3.17 -8.90
C ARG A 91 -13.52 4.29 -7.91
N LEU A 92 -12.53 4.69 -7.12
CA LEU A 92 -12.68 5.77 -6.15
C LEU A 92 -12.93 7.11 -6.85
N ALA A 93 -12.25 7.39 -7.96
CA ALA A 93 -12.50 8.58 -8.75
C ALA A 93 -13.94 8.60 -9.31
N ALA A 94 -14.43 7.47 -9.83
CA ALA A 94 -15.81 7.35 -10.30
C ALA A 94 -16.83 7.55 -9.17
N LEU A 95 -16.61 6.93 -8.00
CA LEU A 95 -17.50 7.02 -6.85
C LEU A 95 -17.58 8.45 -6.28
N THR A 96 -16.48 9.19 -6.30
CA THR A 96 -16.40 10.54 -5.74
C THR A 96 -16.62 11.65 -6.76
N SER A 97 -16.77 11.33 -8.06
CA SER A 97 -16.69 12.28 -9.17
C SER A 97 -15.34 13.02 -9.27
N GLY A 98 -14.31 12.45 -8.67
CA GLY A 98 -12.94 12.97 -8.66
C GLY A 98 -12.14 12.56 -9.88
N LYS A 99 -10.81 12.65 -9.76
CA LYS A 99 -9.86 12.34 -10.83
C LYS A 99 -8.99 11.15 -10.45
N ALA A 100 -8.54 10.37 -11.46
CA ALA A 100 -7.53 9.33 -11.30
C ALA A 100 -6.28 9.69 -12.11
N ASN A 101 -5.12 9.61 -11.48
CA ASN A 101 -3.81 9.76 -12.10
C ASN A 101 -3.03 8.44 -11.92
N LEU A 102 -2.76 7.75 -13.02
CA LEU A 102 -2.25 6.38 -13.00
C LEU A 102 -0.79 6.36 -13.42
N LEU A 103 0.06 5.68 -12.65
CA LEU A 103 1.46 5.52 -12.98
C LEU A 103 1.63 4.56 -14.17
N PRO A 104 2.06 5.03 -15.35
CA PRO A 104 2.17 4.20 -16.55
C PRO A 104 3.50 3.43 -16.56
N ALA A 105 3.69 2.56 -15.58
CA ALA A 105 4.89 1.73 -15.42
C ALA A 105 4.51 0.35 -14.91
N PRO A 106 5.30 -0.71 -15.16
CA PRO A 106 5.15 -1.99 -14.48
C PRO A 106 5.53 -1.86 -13.00
N PHE A 107 5.01 -2.77 -12.15
CA PHE A 107 5.39 -2.80 -10.72
C PHE A 107 6.87 -3.14 -10.52
N VAL A 108 7.38 -4.08 -11.28
CA VAL A 108 8.76 -4.51 -11.26
C VAL A 108 9.30 -4.58 -12.68
N VAL A 109 10.57 -4.24 -12.84
CA VAL A 109 11.33 -4.34 -14.10
C VAL A 109 12.54 -5.24 -13.92
N ASP A 110 13.16 -5.66 -15.01
CA ASP A 110 14.20 -6.68 -15.02
C ASP A 110 15.47 -6.23 -14.29
N ASP A 111 15.84 -4.96 -14.42
CA ASP A 111 17.06 -4.41 -13.83
C ASP A 111 16.91 -2.91 -13.51
N LYS A 112 17.95 -2.38 -12.84
CA LYS A 112 18.00 -0.98 -12.44
C LYS A 112 18.06 -0.02 -13.63
N ASP A 113 18.74 -0.38 -14.70
CA ASP A 113 18.91 0.48 -15.88
C ASP A 113 17.55 0.64 -16.59
N ALA A 114 16.79 -0.44 -16.73
CA ALA A 114 15.42 -0.39 -17.22
C ALA A 114 14.52 0.46 -16.31
N CYS A 115 14.67 0.35 -14.99
CA CYS A 115 13.95 1.19 -14.04
C CYS A 115 14.28 2.66 -14.24
N ASP A 116 15.54 3.01 -14.34
CA ASP A 116 16.00 4.39 -14.54
C ASP A 116 15.48 4.98 -15.86
N ILE A 117 15.45 4.19 -16.95
CA ILE A 117 14.84 4.60 -18.22
C ILE A 117 13.35 4.90 -18.06
N ILE A 118 12.60 4.02 -17.40
CA ILE A 118 11.17 4.19 -17.18
C ILE A 118 10.91 5.41 -16.29
N LEU A 119 11.63 5.54 -15.19
CA LEU A 119 11.50 6.68 -14.27
C LEU A 119 11.83 8.02 -14.95
N ASN A 120 12.60 8.00 -16.03
CA ASN A 120 12.93 9.19 -16.84
C ASN A 120 11.89 9.54 -17.89
N GLN A 121 10.86 8.73 -18.12
CA GLN A 121 9.77 9.08 -19.05
C GLN A 121 8.92 10.23 -18.49
N ARG A 122 8.54 11.17 -19.33
CA ARG A 122 7.81 12.39 -18.93
C ARG A 122 6.53 12.07 -18.12
N LEU A 123 5.67 11.21 -18.64
CA LEU A 123 4.41 10.87 -17.95
C LEU A 123 4.63 10.15 -16.63
N VAL A 124 5.66 9.30 -16.53
CA VAL A 124 6.03 8.63 -15.29
C VAL A 124 6.50 9.65 -14.25
N LYS A 125 7.37 10.58 -14.64
CA LYS A 125 7.84 11.66 -13.75
C LYS A 125 6.69 12.51 -13.23
N GLU A 126 5.82 13.02 -14.11
CA GLU A 126 4.66 13.84 -13.75
C GLU A 126 3.74 13.13 -12.75
N THR A 127 3.49 11.84 -12.98
CA THR A 127 2.66 11.04 -12.06
C THR A 127 3.36 10.83 -10.71
N LEU A 128 4.66 10.50 -10.70
CA LEU A 128 5.42 10.33 -9.48
C LEU A 128 5.58 11.64 -8.69
N GLU A 129 5.70 12.78 -9.35
CA GLU A 129 5.70 14.10 -8.70
C GLU A 129 4.36 14.33 -8.00
N THR A 130 3.24 14.05 -8.67
CA THR A 130 1.90 14.11 -8.06
C THR A 130 1.79 13.15 -6.86
N ALA A 131 2.28 11.92 -6.99
CA ALA A 131 2.26 10.93 -5.92
C ALA A 131 3.10 11.36 -4.71
N ARG A 132 4.30 11.92 -4.94
CA ARG A 132 5.19 12.39 -3.88
C ARG A 132 4.69 13.63 -3.15
N SER A 133 3.83 14.41 -3.79
CA SER A 133 3.19 15.60 -3.21
C SER A 133 1.77 15.33 -2.69
N ALA A 134 1.36 14.06 -2.59
CA ALA A 134 0.04 13.71 -2.07
C ALA A 134 -0.13 14.17 -0.62
N ASP A 135 -1.33 14.68 -0.29
CA ASP A 135 -1.69 15.08 1.07
C ASP A 135 -1.83 13.86 1.99
N TYR A 136 -2.41 12.80 1.43
CA TYR A 136 -2.62 11.51 2.11
C TYR A 136 -2.14 10.38 1.21
N ALA A 137 -1.69 9.31 1.85
CA ALA A 137 -1.46 8.04 1.16
C ALA A 137 -2.11 6.90 1.93
N VAL A 138 -2.72 5.98 1.22
CA VAL A 138 -3.31 4.76 1.78
C VAL A 138 -2.72 3.56 1.07
N THR A 139 -2.08 2.70 1.83
CA THR A 139 -1.44 1.49 1.29
C THR A 139 -1.67 0.30 2.20
N SER A 140 -1.30 -0.88 1.73
CA SER A 140 -1.25 -2.08 2.54
C SER A 140 0.15 -2.67 2.59
N VAL A 141 0.40 -3.55 3.54
CA VAL A 141 1.64 -4.31 3.62
C VAL A 141 1.51 -5.63 2.85
N GLY A 142 2.51 -5.95 2.03
CA GLY A 142 2.72 -7.24 1.42
C GLY A 142 3.58 -8.14 2.31
N GLU A 143 3.26 -9.44 2.35
CA GLU A 143 4.08 -10.45 3.03
C GLU A 143 5.08 -11.03 2.02
N CYS A 144 6.35 -11.13 2.41
CA CYS A 144 7.40 -11.78 1.62
C CYS A 144 7.69 -13.16 2.24
N ARG A 145 6.87 -14.14 1.91
CA ARG A 145 7.00 -15.53 2.35
C ARG A 145 6.27 -16.48 1.40
N ASP A 146 6.58 -17.76 1.52
CA ASP A 146 5.90 -18.82 0.75
C ASP A 146 4.38 -18.81 1.04
N GLY A 147 3.58 -19.01 -0.01
CA GLY A 147 2.13 -18.94 0.03
C GLY A 147 1.55 -17.53 0.14
N ALA A 148 2.38 -16.49 0.20
CA ALA A 148 1.90 -15.11 0.13
C ALA A 148 1.59 -14.71 -1.31
N VAL A 149 0.58 -13.84 -1.48
CA VAL A 149 0.13 -13.38 -2.81
C VAL A 149 1.26 -12.82 -3.65
N LEU A 150 2.20 -12.11 -3.05
CA LEU A 150 3.31 -11.50 -3.75
C LEU A 150 4.23 -12.56 -4.40
N PHE A 151 4.53 -13.65 -3.69
CA PHE A 151 5.35 -14.76 -4.20
C PHE A 151 4.61 -15.62 -5.22
N GLU A 152 3.31 -15.83 -5.00
CA GLU A 152 2.46 -16.63 -5.90
C GLU A 152 1.98 -15.85 -7.14
N SER A 153 2.24 -14.55 -7.20
CA SER A 153 1.74 -13.67 -8.27
C SER A 153 2.40 -13.91 -9.62
N GLY A 154 3.59 -14.53 -9.65
CA GLY A 154 4.42 -14.66 -10.85
C GLY A 154 5.00 -13.33 -11.31
N LEU A 155 5.10 -12.34 -10.43
CA LEU A 155 5.73 -11.05 -10.69
C LEU A 155 7.25 -11.11 -10.61
N PHE A 156 7.76 -12.01 -9.77
CA PHE A 156 9.18 -12.20 -9.55
C PHE A 156 9.68 -13.47 -10.23
N THR A 157 10.89 -13.42 -10.72
CA THR A 157 11.62 -14.60 -11.14
C THR A 157 12.03 -15.45 -9.94
N ASP A 158 12.31 -16.74 -10.14
CA ASP A 158 12.79 -17.62 -9.07
C ASP A 158 14.05 -17.05 -8.39
N GLN A 159 14.96 -16.45 -9.17
CA GLN A 159 16.17 -15.80 -8.65
C GLN A 159 15.81 -14.59 -7.74
N GLN A 160 14.84 -13.79 -8.10
CA GLN A 160 14.38 -12.66 -7.26
C GLN A 160 13.74 -13.15 -5.97
N ILE A 161 12.96 -14.25 -6.03
CA ILE A 161 12.38 -14.88 -4.83
C ILE A 161 13.49 -15.42 -3.91
N GLU A 162 14.50 -16.08 -4.46
CA GLU A 162 15.66 -16.53 -3.69
C GLU A 162 16.39 -15.35 -3.03
N GLN A 163 16.62 -14.26 -3.75
CA GLN A 163 17.21 -13.04 -3.19
C GLN A 163 16.40 -12.50 -2.00
N LEU A 164 15.07 -12.48 -2.10
CA LEU A 164 14.21 -12.06 -0.99
C LEU A 164 14.38 -12.97 0.23
N ARG A 165 14.46 -14.29 0.03
CA ARG A 165 14.66 -15.27 1.11
C ARG A 165 16.05 -15.14 1.75
N ASP A 166 17.11 -15.10 0.96
CA ASP A 166 18.50 -15.04 1.44
C ASP A 166 18.76 -13.79 2.27
N ASN A 167 18.12 -12.68 1.89
CA ASN A 167 18.22 -11.40 2.61
C ASN A 167 17.16 -11.24 3.70
N LYS A 168 16.43 -12.32 4.06
CA LYS A 168 15.43 -12.36 5.14
C LYS A 168 14.38 -11.25 5.02
N VAL A 169 13.98 -10.94 3.81
CA VAL A 169 12.93 -9.96 3.55
C VAL A 169 11.60 -10.53 4.01
N VAL A 170 10.88 -9.78 4.81
CA VAL A 170 9.59 -10.19 5.39
C VAL A 170 8.42 -9.36 4.90
N ALA A 171 8.67 -8.15 4.40
CA ALA A 171 7.63 -7.21 4.02
C ALA A 171 7.93 -6.46 2.74
N ASP A 172 6.86 -6.11 2.02
CA ASP A 172 6.82 -5.09 0.97
C ASP A 172 5.83 -3.99 1.38
N CYS A 173 6.24 -2.76 1.17
CA CYS A 173 5.34 -1.60 1.25
C CYS A 173 5.69 -0.61 0.13
N CYS A 174 4.75 -0.37 -0.76
CA CYS A 174 4.93 0.52 -1.92
C CYS A 174 6.18 0.18 -2.76
N GLY A 175 6.47 -1.11 -2.98
CA GLY A 175 7.63 -1.56 -3.75
C GLY A 175 8.97 -1.36 -3.04
N VAL A 176 8.97 -1.14 -1.75
CA VAL A 176 10.15 -1.15 -0.88
C VAL A 176 10.13 -2.39 -0.02
N PHE A 177 11.22 -3.13 0.02
CA PHE A 177 11.34 -4.42 0.70
C PHE A 177 12.12 -4.28 2.00
N PHE A 178 11.59 -4.88 3.09
CA PHE A 178 12.09 -4.70 4.45
C PHE A 178 12.47 -6.02 5.11
N THR A 179 13.51 -5.96 5.94
CA THR A 179 13.82 -7.00 6.93
C THR A 179 12.89 -6.90 8.14
N ALA A 180 12.90 -7.89 9.01
CA ALA A 180 12.08 -7.91 10.22
C ALA A 180 12.40 -6.75 11.19
N ASP A 181 13.63 -6.23 11.15
CA ASP A 181 14.08 -5.12 12.00
C ASP A 181 13.57 -3.75 11.51
N GLY A 182 12.98 -3.70 10.30
CA GLY A 182 12.47 -2.49 9.67
C GLY A 182 13.50 -1.80 8.77
N ASP A 183 14.64 -2.41 8.55
CA ASP A 183 15.62 -1.88 7.62
C ASP A 183 15.20 -2.17 6.17
N VAL A 184 15.44 -1.21 5.29
CA VAL A 184 15.30 -1.44 3.85
C VAL A 184 16.36 -2.47 3.44
N ALA A 185 15.92 -3.59 2.89
CA ALA A 185 16.81 -4.68 2.50
C ALA A 185 17.79 -4.22 1.41
N ASP A 186 19.06 -4.56 1.58
CA ASP A 186 20.10 -4.26 0.56
C ASP A 186 20.05 -5.31 -0.57
N ILE A 187 19.08 -5.14 -1.45
CA ILE A 187 18.84 -6.04 -2.59
C ILE A 187 18.63 -5.25 -3.88
N PRO A 188 19.08 -5.76 -5.03
CA PRO A 188 18.88 -5.12 -6.33
C PRO A 188 17.42 -4.79 -6.63
N LEU A 189 16.49 -5.62 -6.16
CA LEU A 189 15.06 -5.48 -6.41
C LEU A 189 14.49 -4.14 -5.91
N ASN A 190 15.05 -3.55 -4.84
CA ASN A 190 14.71 -2.21 -4.38
C ASN A 190 15.04 -1.09 -5.40
N GLY A 191 15.87 -1.39 -6.39
CA GLY A 191 16.17 -0.52 -7.52
C GLY A 191 15.32 -0.80 -8.77
N CYS A 192 14.52 -1.87 -8.76
CA CYS A 192 13.77 -2.35 -9.93
C CYS A 192 12.25 -2.12 -9.82
N THR A 193 11.79 -1.33 -8.86
CA THR A 193 10.38 -1.05 -8.63
C THR A 193 10.07 0.43 -8.89
N PRO A 194 9.46 0.78 -10.05
CA PRO A 194 8.96 2.13 -10.31
C PRO A 194 7.82 2.49 -9.34
N CYS A 195 8.11 3.33 -8.34
CA CYS A 195 7.14 3.71 -7.31
C CYS A 195 7.49 5.05 -6.65
N ALA A 196 6.50 5.66 -6.00
CA ALA A 196 6.71 6.74 -5.04
C ALA A 196 7.11 6.11 -3.70
N LYS A 197 8.40 6.11 -3.39
CA LYS A 197 8.91 5.53 -2.14
C LYS A 197 8.52 6.39 -0.95
N PRO A 198 8.11 5.81 0.20
CA PRO A 198 7.66 6.57 1.36
C PRO A 198 8.68 7.61 1.87
N ASN A 199 9.99 7.32 1.79
CA ASN A 199 11.04 8.29 2.13
C ASN A 199 11.11 9.51 1.17
N GLN A 200 10.42 9.46 0.05
CA GLN A 200 10.27 10.57 -0.92
C GLN A 200 8.99 11.38 -0.69
N MET A 201 8.21 11.04 0.34
CA MET A 201 6.90 11.60 0.66
C MET A 201 6.85 12.18 2.10
N PRO A 202 7.79 13.06 2.48
CA PRO A 202 7.97 13.48 3.88
C PRO A 202 6.79 14.29 4.45
N ASN A 203 5.93 14.85 3.60
CA ASN A 203 4.80 15.67 4.01
C ASN A 203 3.45 14.94 3.84
N THR A 204 3.47 13.70 3.38
CA THR A 204 2.26 12.90 3.15
C THR A 204 1.85 12.19 4.42
N ASP A 205 0.58 12.28 4.78
CA ASP A 205 0.01 11.51 5.91
C ASP A 205 -0.25 10.07 5.46
N MET A 206 0.64 9.15 5.85
CA MET A 206 0.66 7.76 5.39
C MET A 206 -0.19 6.87 6.28
N THR A 207 -1.24 6.28 5.71
CA THR A 207 -2.10 5.29 6.38
C THR A 207 -1.77 3.88 5.89
N LEU A 208 -1.35 3.01 6.80
CA LEU A 208 -1.10 1.59 6.55
C LEU A 208 -2.34 0.77 6.92
N LEU A 209 -2.82 -0.05 6.00
CA LEU A 209 -3.92 -0.99 6.19
C LEU A 209 -3.37 -2.42 6.31
N ALA A 210 -3.67 -3.11 7.41
CA ALA A 210 -3.29 -4.51 7.57
C ALA A 210 -4.44 -5.31 8.21
N GLY A 211 -4.85 -6.38 7.56
CA GLY A 211 -5.92 -7.27 8.04
C GLY A 211 -5.49 -8.73 8.03
N GLY A 212 -5.58 -9.37 9.20
CA GLY A 212 -5.26 -10.76 9.45
C GLY A 212 -3.92 -10.97 10.16
N VAL A 213 -3.91 -11.84 11.16
CA VAL A 213 -2.77 -12.13 12.05
C VAL A 213 -1.51 -12.56 11.28
N SER A 214 -1.67 -13.21 10.12
CA SER A 214 -0.53 -13.62 9.29
C SER A 214 0.39 -12.44 8.91
N LYS A 215 -0.13 -11.22 8.92
CA LYS A 215 0.61 -10.00 8.56
C LYS A 215 1.42 -9.39 9.71
N SER A 216 1.46 -10.00 10.91
CA SER A 216 2.10 -9.40 12.08
C SER A 216 3.55 -9.03 11.83
N ILE A 217 4.37 -9.96 11.36
CA ILE A 217 5.80 -9.74 11.10
C ILE A 217 6.01 -8.64 10.06
N ALA A 218 5.29 -8.72 8.95
CA ALA A 218 5.40 -7.73 7.87
C ALA A 218 4.93 -6.33 8.32
N THR A 219 3.85 -6.25 9.10
CA THR A 219 3.35 -4.99 9.64
C THR A 219 4.34 -4.39 10.63
N LEU A 220 4.91 -5.19 11.53
CA LEU A 220 5.95 -4.72 12.47
C LEU A 220 7.18 -4.17 11.75
N ALA A 221 7.63 -4.82 10.69
CA ALA A 221 8.76 -4.36 9.89
C ALA A 221 8.50 -2.95 9.33
N VAL A 222 7.34 -2.72 8.73
CA VAL A 222 6.97 -1.40 8.17
C VAL A 222 6.81 -0.33 9.28
N LEU A 223 6.26 -0.71 10.44
CA LEU A 223 6.14 0.19 11.59
C LEU A 223 7.51 0.56 12.18
N ARG A 224 8.43 -0.40 12.29
CA ARG A 224 9.82 -0.15 12.73
C ARG A 224 10.57 0.76 11.77
N ALA A 225 10.28 0.67 10.48
CA ALA A 225 10.81 1.57 9.45
C ALA A 225 10.27 3.01 9.53
N ASN A 226 9.29 3.30 10.41
CA ASN A 226 8.59 4.59 10.51
C ASN A 226 7.94 5.02 9.19
N PHE A 227 7.37 4.08 8.44
CA PHE A 227 6.73 4.32 7.15
C PHE A 227 5.22 4.60 7.26
N ALA A 228 4.66 4.60 8.45
CA ALA A 228 3.25 4.85 8.67
C ALA A 228 3.02 5.93 9.73
N ASP A 229 2.17 6.89 9.43
CA ASP A 229 1.63 7.86 10.40
C ASP A 229 0.37 7.32 11.06
N ARG A 230 -0.39 6.48 10.34
CA ARG A 230 -1.64 5.86 10.81
C ARG A 230 -1.63 4.38 10.53
N LEU A 231 -2.25 3.62 11.42
CA LEU A 231 -2.39 2.19 11.29
C LEU A 231 -3.84 1.77 11.49
N PHE A 232 -4.42 1.10 10.48
CA PHE A 232 -5.74 0.49 10.61
C PHE A 232 -5.61 -1.02 10.51
N VAL A 233 -6.02 -1.73 11.56
CA VAL A 233 -5.87 -3.18 11.72
C VAL A 233 -7.16 -3.80 12.23
N ASP A 234 -7.28 -5.11 12.13
CA ASP A 234 -8.27 -5.88 12.89
C ASP A 234 -7.80 -6.17 14.31
N GLU A 235 -8.72 -6.54 15.18
CA GLU A 235 -8.48 -6.74 16.60
C GLU A 235 -7.43 -7.83 16.87
N ASP A 236 -7.52 -8.97 16.18
CA ASP A 236 -6.58 -10.09 16.38
C ASP A 236 -5.15 -9.69 15.97
N LEU A 237 -5.00 -8.98 14.86
CA LEU A 237 -3.69 -8.45 14.44
C LEU A 237 -3.20 -7.39 15.42
N ALA A 238 -4.08 -6.52 15.95
CA ALA A 238 -3.69 -5.50 16.92
C ALA A 238 -3.12 -6.15 18.20
N HIS A 239 -3.78 -7.17 18.72
CA HIS A 239 -3.27 -7.94 19.87
C HIS A 239 -1.90 -8.56 19.57
N LYS A 240 -1.77 -9.20 18.41
CA LYS A 240 -0.50 -9.83 18.02
C LYS A 240 0.64 -8.84 17.87
N LEU A 241 0.39 -7.67 17.32
CA LEU A 241 1.38 -6.60 17.20
C LEU A 241 1.85 -6.07 18.58
N LEU A 242 0.96 -6.05 19.57
CA LEU A 242 1.31 -5.65 20.94
C LEU A 242 2.13 -6.70 21.69
N GLU A 243 1.90 -7.97 21.39
CA GLU A 243 2.68 -9.10 21.96
C GLU A 243 4.11 -9.15 21.40
N ASP A 244 4.26 -8.95 20.08
CA ASP A 244 5.51 -9.13 19.35
C ASP A 244 6.39 -7.84 19.30
N SER A 245 5.95 -6.72 19.88
CA SER A 245 6.60 -5.39 19.82
C SER A 245 7.47 -5.04 21.00
#